data_d03b8645e26aba30288dffbdf50907f4
#
_entry.id   d03b8645e26aba30288dffbdf50907f4
#
_cell.length_a   1.000
_cell.length_b   1.000
_cell.length_c   1.000
_cell.angle_alpha   90.00
_cell.angle_beta   90.00
_cell.angle_gamma   90.00
#
_symmetry.space_group_name_H-M   'P 1'
#
loop_
_entity.id
_entity.type
_entity.pdbx_description
1 polymer ?
#
loop_
_entity_poly.entity_id
_entity_poly.type
_entity_poly.pdbx_seq_one_letter_code
_entity_poly.pdbx_strand_id
1 'polypeptide(L)'
;NFDAAKSAALAISLLDWVEHGAEYAQAMIALAQALAAELVALGLPVFGGADQATRSHQFALMAGAFGGGQAASKTLRNAGFLACGIGLPAAPVAGDMNGLRLGTPELVRRGVTPGDAPALAALIAEALKANDPAGVAARTAEMRAGFRGLHFVRS
;
A
#
# COMPACT_ATOMS: atom_id res chain seq x y z
N ASN A 1 9.05 -23.17 -18.22
CA ASN A 1 8.76 -23.03 -19.63
C ASN A 1 9.04 -21.61 -20.08
N PHE A 2 9.78 -21.46 -21.17
CA PHE A 2 10.03 -20.16 -21.80
C PHE A 2 8.74 -19.61 -22.42
N ASP A 3 8.46 -18.34 -22.11
CA ASP A 3 7.28 -17.63 -22.64
C ASP A 3 7.74 -16.31 -23.29
N ALA A 4 7.77 -16.30 -24.62
CA ALA A 4 8.23 -15.15 -25.39
C ALA A 4 7.36 -13.90 -25.15
N ALA A 5 6.05 -14.06 -24.93
CA ALA A 5 5.15 -12.93 -24.67
C ALA A 5 5.47 -12.27 -23.33
N LYS A 6 5.76 -13.05 -22.28
CA LYS A 6 6.20 -12.51 -20.98
C LYS A 6 7.55 -11.82 -21.07
N SER A 7 8.48 -12.37 -21.85
CA SER A 7 9.79 -11.74 -22.07
C SER A 7 9.65 -10.41 -22.81
N ALA A 8 8.79 -10.33 -23.81
CA ALA A 8 8.48 -9.09 -24.52
C ALA A 8 7.81 -8.05 -23.61
N ALA A 9 6.80 -8.46 -22.83
CA ALA A 9 6.15 -7.58 -21.85
C ALA A 9 7.14 -7.04 -20.82
N LEU A 10 8.04 -7.89 -20.32
CA LEU A 10 9.11 -7.46 -19.40
C LEU A 10 10.05 -6.45 -20.06
N ALA A 11 10.44 -6.68 -21.33
CA ALA A 11 11.32 -5.76 -22.05
C ALA A 11 10.67 -4.36 -22.19
N ILE A 12 9.39 -4.30 -22.53
CA ILE A 12 8.64 -3.02 -22.58
C ILE A 12 8.60 -2.36 -21.20
N SER A 13 8.28 -3.12 -20.15
CA SER A 13 8.31 -2.61 -18.77
C SER A 13 9.68 -2.05 -18.35
N LEU A 14 10.78 -2.69 -18.77
CA LEU A 14 12.12 -2.21 -18.49
C LEU A 14 12.43 -0.90 -19.22
N LEU A 15 11.88 -0.68 -20.41
CA LEU A 15 11.99 0.59 -21.10
C LEU A 15 11.26 1.73 -20.35
N ASP A 16 10.10 1.45 -19.75
CA ASP A 16 9.43 2.40 -18.84
C ASP A 16 10.36 2.80 -17.68
N TRP A 17 11.08 1.83 -17.11
CA TRP A 17 12.03 2.08 -16.03
C TRP A 17 13.26 2.89 -16.47
N VAL A 18 13.73 2.70 -17.70
CA VAL A 18 14.83 3.53 -18.26
C VAL A 18 14.40 4.99 -18.37
N GLU A 19 13.16 5.24 -18.78
CA GLU A 19 12.64 6.59 -19.01
C GLU A 19 12.15 7.27 -17.73
N HIS A 20 11.36 6.57 -16.92
CA HIS A 20 10.63 7.14 -15.79
C HIS A 20 11.08 6.63 -14.42
N GLY A 21 12.03 5.68 -14.37
CA GLY A 21 12.32 4.92 -13.14
C GLY A 21 12.72 5.78 -11.95
N ALA A 22 13.52 6.84 -12.17
CA ALA A 22 13.94 7.74 -11.09
C ALA A 22 12.75 8.51 -10.49
N GLU A 23 11.92 9.12 -11.33
CA GLU A 23 10.74 9.87 -10.91
C GLU A 23 9.71 8.96 -10.24
N TYR A 24 9.47 7.79 -10.83
CA TYR A 24 8.56 6.79 -10.28
C TYR A 24 9.02 6.31 -8.91
N ALA A 25 10.31 6.03 -8.73
CA ALA A 25 10.85 5.61 -7.44
C ALA A 25 10.68 6.70 -6.37
N GLN A 26 10.98 7.96 -6.70
CA GLN A 26 10.78 9.08 -5.78
C GLN A 26 9.30 9.28 -5.41
N ALA A 27 8.40 9.20 -6.38
CA ALA A 27 6.96 9.31 -6.14
C ALA A 27 6.44 8.18 -5.22
N MET A 28 6.90 6.95 -5.44
CA MET A 28 6.55 5.80 -4.57
C MET A 28 7.03 6.00 -3.14
N ILE A 29 8.26 6.47 -2.95
CA ILE A 29 8.83 6.72 -1.61
C ILE A 29 8.07 7.85 -0.93
N ALA A 30 7.84 8.96 -1.63
CA ALA A 30 7.13 10.12 -1.09
C ALA A 30 5.70 9.75 -0.64
N LEU A 31 4.96 9.00 -1.45
CA LEU A 31 3.63 8.53 -1.07
C LEU A 31 3.68 7.55 0.11
N ALA A 32 4.65 6.64 0.16
CA ALA A 32 4.79 5.69 1.26
C ALA A 32 5.07 6.40 2.58
N GLN A 33 5.92 7.41 2.57
CA GLN A 33 6.23 8.23 3.76
C GLN A 33 5.02 9.05 4.21
N ALA A 34 4.34 9.72 3.29
CA ALA A 34 3.15 10.51 3.60
C ALA A 34 2.05 9.62 4.18
N LEU A 35 1.77 8.47 3.55
CA LEU A 35 0.75 7.54 4.02
C LEU A 35 1.08 6.96 5.40
N ALA A 36 2.35 6.62 5.64
CA ALA A 36 2.80 6.14 6.95
C ALA A 36 2.62 7.20 8.04
N ALA A 37 2.98 8.45 7.76
CA ALA A 37 2.81 9.57 8.69
C ALA A 37 1.33 9.80 9.06
N GLU A 38 0.44 9.79 8.06
CA GLU A 38 -1.00 9.94 8.28
C GLU A 38 -1.57 8.77 9.11
N LEU A 39 -1.14 7.54 8.86
CA LEU A 39 -1.58 6.38 9.64
C LEU A 39 -1.09 6.46 11.10
N VAL A 40 0.12 6.98 11.34
CA VAL A 40 0.61 7.28 12.70
C VAL A 40 -0.26 8.34 13.38
N ALA A 41 -0.56 9.44 12.67
CA ALA A 41 -1.42 10.51 13.19
C ALA A 41 -2.83 9.99 13.55
N LEU A 42 -3.33 9.01 12.81
CA LEU A 42 -4.59 8.32 13.09
C LEU A 42 -4.45 7.22 14.18
N GLY A 43 -3.28 7.09 14.82
CA GLY A 43 -3.05 6.16 15.91
C GLY A 43 -2.88 4.70 15.48
N LEU A 44 -2.49 4.42 14.23
CA LEU A 44 -2.13 3.08 13.81
C LEU A 44 -0.66 2.77 14.12
N PRO A 45 -0.34 1.53 14.51
CA PRO A 45 1.00 1.15 14.94
C PRO A 45 1.94 0.89 13.76
N VAL A 46 2.39 1.94 13.08
CA VAL A 46 3.38 1.85 12.00
C VAL A 46 4.72 1.40 12.57
N PHE A 47 5.31 0.37 11.97
CA PHE A 47 6.65 -0.11 12.35
C PHE A 47 7.70 0.95 11.99
N GLY A 48 8.50 1.37 13.00
CA GLY A 48 9.46 2.46 12.88
C GLY A 48 8.87 3.87 13.13
N GLY A 49 7.56 4.00 13.35
CA GLY A 49 6.90 5.31 13.54
C GLY A 49 6.89 6.15 12.26
N ALA A 50 6.57 7.45 12.38
CA ALA A 50 6.44 8.34 11.23
C ALA A 50 7.80 8.61 10.54
N ASP A 51 8.84 8.87 11.32
CA ASP A 51 10.13 9.33 10.80
C ASP A 51 11.00 8.21 10.20
N GLN A 52 10.78 6.97 10.62
CA GLN A 52 11.58 5.81 10.21
C GLN A 52 10.74 4.70 9.56
N ALA A 53 9.53 5.01 9.11
CA ALA A 53 8.63 4.03 8.52
C ALA A 53 9.24 3.37 7.29
N THR A 54 9.85 4.16 6.41
CA THR A 54 10.40 3.62 5.16
C THR A 54 11.33 4.58 4.42
N ARG A 55 12.26 3.98 3.64
CA ARG A 55 13.02 4.62 2.55
C ARG A 55 12.73 3.95 1.21
N SER A 56 11.63 3.20 1.11
CA SER A 56 11.24 2.48 -0.10
C SER A 56 9.76 2.69 -0.41
N HIS A 57 9.26 1.96 -1.38
CA HIS A 57 7.88 1.98 -1.86
C HIS A 57 6.89 1.25 -0.93
N GLN A 58 7.32 0.78 0.21
CA GLN A 58 6.48 0.00 1.14
C GLN A 58 6.85 0.28 2.59
N PHE A 59 5.89 0.07 3.48
CA PHE A 59 6.05 0.12 4.92
C PHE A 59 5.14 -0.94 5.57
N ALA A 60 5.20 -1.07 6.89
CA ALA A 60 4.40 -2.05 7.59
C ALA A 60 3.72 -1.48 8.84
N LEU A 61 2.57 -2.05 9.20
CA LEU A 61 1.93 -1.90 10.50
C LEU A 61 2.23 -3.12 11.36
N MET A 62 2.39 -2.93 12.67
CA MET A 62 2.36 -4.04 13.63
C MET A 62 0.92 -4.55 13.74
N ALA A 63 0.70 -5.81 13.38
CA ALA A 63 -0.64 -6.34 13.16
C ALA A 63 -1.27 -7.02 14.38
N GLY A 64 -0.61 -7.01 15.54
CA GLY A 64 -1.10 -7.69 16.75
C GLY A 64 -2.49 -7.24 17.18
N ALA A 65 -2.77 -5.93 17.14
CA ALA A 65 -4.07 -5.37 17.50
C ALA A 65 -5.20 -5.72 16.51
N PHE A 66 -4.86 -6.25 15.33
CA PHE A 66 -5.81 -6.59 14.27
C PHE A 66 -5.95 -8.11 14.08
N GLY A 67 -5.50 -8.89 15.05
CA GLY A 67 -5.55 -10.36 15.00
C GLY A 67 -4.47 -11.02 14.15
N GLY A 68 -3.50 -10.25 13.65
CA GLY A 68 -2.41 -10.71 12.79
C GLY A 68 -2.45 -10.12 11.38
N GLY A 69 -1.35 -10.28 10.66
CA GLY A 69 -1.15 -9.68 9.34
C GLY A 69 -2.06 -10.25 8.26
N GLN A 70 -2.32 -11.56 8.28
CA GLN A 70 -3.24 -12.18 7.34
C GLN A 70 -4.69 -11.85 7.67
N ALA A 71 -5.06 -11.79 8.96
CA ALA A 71 -6.36 -11.34 9.39
C ALA A 71 -6.62 -9.90 8.95
N ALA A 72 -5.69 -8.99 9.24
CA ALA A 72 -5.76 -7.58 8.81
C ALA A 72 -5.81 -7.42 7.28
N SER A 73 -5.06 -8.24 6.54
CA SER A 73 -5.10 -8.28 5.06
C SER A 73 -6.48 -8.66 4.53
N LYS A 74 -7.15 -9.65 5.15
CA LYS A 74 -8.52 -10.05 4.79
C LYS A 74 -9.52 -8.93 5.09
N THR A 75 -9.37 -8.27 6.23
CA THR A 75 -10.19 -7.11 6.61
C THR A 75 -10.07 -5.99 5.58
N LEU A 76 -8.85 -5.60 5.21
CA LEU A 76 -8.61 -4.59 4.19
C LEU A 76 -9.14 -4.99 2.81
N ARG A 77 -9.06 -6.28 2.44
CA ARG A 77 -9.64 -6.77 1.17
C ARG A 77 -11.15 -6.57 1.11
N ASN A 78 -11.85 -6.79 2.22
CA ASN A 78 -13.30 -6.53 2.29
C ASN A 78 -13.64 -5.04 2.17
N ALA A 79 -12.70 -4.15 2.52
CA ALA A 79 -12.79 -2.69 2.32
C ALA A 79 -12.25 -2.22 0.96
N GLY A 80 -11.83 -3.15 0.06
CA GLY A 80 -11.36 -2.82 -1.28
C GLY A 80 -9.86 -2.54 -1.40
N PHE A 81 -9.06 -2.82 -0.36
CA PHE A 81 -7.60 -2.66 -0.38
C PHE A 81 -6.88 -4.01 -0.47
N LEU A 82 -5.77 -4.03 -1.21
CA LEU A 82 -4.87 -5.18 -1.26
C LEU A 82 -3.62 -4.92 -0.41
N ALA A 83 -3.41 -5.79 0.57
CA ALA A 83 -2.26 -5.78 1.44
C ALA A 83 -1.84 -7.23 1.73
N CYS A 84 -0.71 -7.46 2.38
CA CYS A 84 -0.32 -8.81 2.76
C CYS A 84 0.31 -8.88 4.15
N GLY A 85 0.12 -10.00 4.83
CA GLY A 85 0.82 -10.31 6.07
C GLY A 85 2.31 -10.54 5.81
N ILE A 86 3.16 -10.02 6.73
CA ILE A 86 4.62 -10.25 6.72
C ILE A 86 5.14 -10.49 8.13
N GLY A 87 6.34 -11.10 8.24
CA GLY A 87 7.08 -11.16 9.51
C GLY A 87 7.85 -9.87 9.75
N LEU A 88 7.74 -9.33 10.95
CA LEU A 88 8.52 -8.18 11.44
C LEU A 88 9.40 -8.63 12.62
N PRO A 89 10.53 -7.95 12.89
CA PRO A 89 11.35 -8.15 14.07
C PRO A 89 10.66 -7.51 15.31
N ALA A 90 9.49 -8.04 15.67
CA ALA A 90 8.63 -7.57 16.75
C ALA A 90 7.96 -8.78 17.42
N ALA A 91 7.18 -8.55 18.48
CA ALA A 91 6.49 -9.61 19.18
C ALA A 91 5.64 -10.46 18.22
N PRO A 92 5.71 -11.81 18.33
CA PRO A 92 4.96 -12.70 17.45
C PRO A 92 3.46 -12.63 17.73
N VAL A 93 2.66 -12.97 16.71
CA VAL A 93 1.23 -13.22 16.83
C VAL A 93 0.99 -14.72 16.64
N ALA A 94 0.30 -15.34 17.58
CA ALA A 94 0.05 -16.78 17.53
C ALA A 94 -0.79 -17.16 16.30
N GLY A 95 -0.25 -18.06 15.47
CA GLY A 95 -0.96 -18.57 14.30
C GLY A 95 -1.06 -17.63 13.09
N ASP A 96 -0.44 -16.44 13.15
CA ASP A 96 -0.45 -15.49 12.04
C ASP A 96 0.87 -14.70 11.94
N MET A 97 1.06 -13.94 10.88
CA MET A 97 2.14 -12.97 10.73
C MET A 97 1.91 -11.78 11.68
N ASN A 98 2.99 -11.21 12.22
CA ASN A 98 2.90 -10.10 13.16
C ASN A 98 2.90 -8.71 12.50
N GLY A 99 3.03 -8.64 11.18
CA GLY A 99 3.05 -7.41 10.39
C GLY A 99 2.08 -7.42 9.22
N LEU A 100 1.61 -6.25 8.84
CA LEU A 100 0.80 -5.99 7.65
C LEU A 100 1.56 -5.02 6.74
N ARG A 101 1.94 -5.47 5.54
CA ARG A 101 2.66 -4.67 4.55
C ARG A 101 1.70 -3.89 3.65
N LEU A 102 1.99 -2.62 3.49
CA LEU A 102 1.35 -1.70 2.55
C LEU A 102 2.39 -1.20 1.54
N GLY A 103 2.01 -1.05 0.28
CA GLY A 103 2.90 -0.61 -0.80
C GLY A 103 2.22 0.39 -1.72
N THR A 104 3.03 1.20 -2.40
CA THR A 104 2.56 2.34 -3.19
C THR A 104 2.76 2.25 -4.71
N PRO A 105 3.41 1.21 -5.29
CA PRO A 105 3.68 1.19 -6.72
C PRO A 105 2.43 1.34 -7.58
N GLU A 106 1.39 0.53 -7.33
CA GLU A 106 0.15 0.58 -8.12
C GLU A 106 -0.60 1.90 -7.89
N LEU A 107 -0.58 2.43 -6.67
CA LEU A 107 -1.22 3.71 -6.34
C LEU A 107 -0.61 4.85 -7.17
N VAL A 108 0.73 4.96 -7.15
CA VAL A 108 1.46 5.98 -7.91
C VAL A 108 1.28 5.79 -9.42
N ARG A 109 1.28 4.55 -9.90
CA ARG A 109 1.02 4.22 -11.31
C ARG A 109 -0.38 4.67 -11.74
N ARG A 110 -1.34 4.75 -10.82
CA ARG A 110 -2.70 5.26 -11.04
C ARG A 110 -2.85 6.76 -10.82
N GLY A 111 -1.79 7.46 -10.41
CA GLY A 111 -1.79 8.90 -10.21
C GLY A 111 -2.11 9.37 -8.80
N VAL A 112 -2.11 8.46 -7.83
CA VAL A 112 -2.20 8.83 -6.41
C VAL A 112 -0.93 9.55 -5.98
N THR A 113 -1.08 10.67 -5.31
CA THR A 113 0.01 11.56 -4.85
C THR A 113 0.07 11.62 -3.32
N PRO A 114 1.13 12.18 -2.72
CA PRO A 114 1.15 12.46 -1.29
C PRO A 114 -0.01 13.33 -0.79
N GLY A 115 -0.59 14.19 -1.63
CA GLY A 115 -1.78 14.99 -1.29
C GLY A 115 -3.03 14.16 -1.03
N ASP A 116 -3.10 12.95 -1.55
CA ASP A 116 -4.22 12.02 -1.37
C ASP A 116 -4.05 11.13 -0.11
N ALA A 117 -2.87 11.17 0.53
CA ALA A 117 -2.55 10.32 1.67
C ALA A 117 -3.50 10.49 2.87
N PRO A 118 -3.96 11.69 3.25
CA PRO A 118 -4.90 11.84 4.37
C PRO A 118 -6.22 11.09 4.14
N ALA A 119 -6.82 11.22 2.96
CA ALA A 119 -8.08 10.55 2.62
C ALA A 119 -7.89 9.02 2.54
N LEU A 120 -6.79 8.56 1.93
CA LEU A 120 -6.45 7.16 1.82
C LEU A 120 -6.19 6.52 3.19
N ALA A 121 -5.43 7.22 4.07
CA ALA A 121 -5.16 6.77 5.42
C ALA A 121 -6.43 6.68 6.27
N ALA A 122 -7.35 7.64 6.13
CA ALA A 122 -8.62 7.62 6.85
C ALA A 122 -9.44 6.37 6.51
N LEU A 123 -9.55 6.01 5.22
CA LEU A 123 -10.26 4.79 4.79
C LEU A 123 -9.59 3.51 5.30
N ILE A 124 -8.26 3.44 5.25
CA ILE A 124 -7.49 2.29 5.78
C ILE A 124 -7.67 2.16 7.29
N ALA A 125 -7.56 3.28 8.02
CA ALA A 125 -7.70 3.29 9.47
C ALA A 125 -9.12 2.90 9.90
N GLU A 126 -10.14 3.41 9.23
CA GLU A 126 -11.53 3.03 9.48
C GLU A 126 -11.75 1.54 9.22
N ALA A 127 -11.30 1.02 8.09
CA ALA A 127 -11.42 -0.40 7.75
C ALA A 127 -10.78 -1.32 8.78
N LEU A 128 -9.61 -0.95 9.33
CA LEU A 128 -8.91 -1.76 10.32
C LEU A 128 -9.52 -1.65 11.74
N LYS A 129 -10.19 -0.55 12.05
CA LYS A 129 -10.78 -0.29 13.38
C LYS A 129 -12.27 -0.59 13.44
N ALA A 130 -12.95 -0.63 12.30
CA ALA A 130 -14.40 -0.83 12.24
C ALA A 130 -14.80 -2.30 12.38
N ASN A 131 -16.00 -2.53 12.91
CA ASN A 131 -16.63 -3.84 12.90
C ASN A 131 -17.23 -4.20 11.53
N ASP A 132 -17.33 -3.22 10.62
CA ASP A 132 -17.87 -3.41 9.26
C ASP A 132 -16.92 -2.82 8.19
N PRO A 133 -15.85 -3.53 7.82
CA PRO A 133 -14.97 -3.08 6.74
C PRO A 133 -15.65 -3.03 5.37
N ALA A 134 -16.73 -3.80 5.16
CA ALA A 134 -17.48 -3.77 3.90
C ALA A 134 -18.20 -2.43 3.70
N GLY A 135 -18.62 -1.75 4.77
CA GLY A 135 -19.18 -0.40 4.70
C GLY A 135 -18.20 0.66 4.18
N VAL A 136 -16.88 0.40 4.24
CA VAL A 136 -15.85 1.28 3.68
C VAL A 136 -15.66 1.07 2.17
N ALA A 137 -15.99 -0.12 1.65
CA ALA A 137 -15.68 -0.53 0.28
C ALA A 137 -16.27 0.40 -0.80
N ALA A 138 -17.47 0.91 -0.60
CA ALA A 138 -18.11 1.83 -1.56
C ALA A 138 -17.31 3.14 -1.70
N ARG A 139 -16.84 3.71 -0.58
CA ARG A 139 -16.01 4.93 -0.58
C ARG A 139 -14.62 4.69 -1.13
N THR A 140 -14.04 3.52 -0.88
CA THR A 140 -12.78 3.11 -1.50
C THR A 140 -12.93 2.99 -3.02
N ALA A 141 -14.03 2.41 -3.50
CA ALA A 141 -14.33 2.30 -4.92
C ALA A 141 -14.56 3.68 -5.57
N GLU A 142 -15.26 4.58 -4.89
CA GLU A 142 -15.48 5.96 -5.34
C GLU A 142 -14.14 6.71 -5.44
N MET A 143 -13.32 6.69 -4.39
CA MET A 143 -11.98 7.28 -4.42
C MET A 143 -11.15 6.73 -5.58
N ARG A 144 -11.13 5.40 -5.76
CA ARG A 144 -10.40 4.75 -6.85
C ARG A 144 -10.89 5.19 -8.23
N ALA A 145 -12.19 5.41 -8.41
CA ALA A 145 -12.78 5.82 -9.69
C ALA A 145 -12.28 7.20 -10.16
N GLY A 146 -11.78 8.03 -9.25
CA GLY A 146 -11.15 9.32 -9.55
C GLY A 146 -9.78 9.17 -10.24
N PHE A 147 -9.08 8.05 -10.04
CA PHE A 147 -7.74 7.82 -10.58
C PHE A 147 -7.81 7.00 -11.88
N ARG A 148 -7.98 7.67 -13.01
CA ARG A 148 -8.20 7.03 -14.32
C ARG A 148 -6.95 6.94 -15.19
N GLY A 149 -5.86 7.59 -14.78
CA GLY A 149 -4.61 7.63 -15.53
C GLY A 149 -3.78 6.35 -15.39
N LEU A 150 -2.81 6.23 -16.29
CA LEU A 150 -1.67 5.35 -16.15
C LEU A 150 -0.42 6.21 -16.31
N HIS A 151 0.36 6.32 -15.25
CA HIS A 151 1.52 7.21 -15.16
C HIS A 151 2.82 6.42 -15.19
N PHE A 152 3.92 7.08 -15.52
CA PHE A 152 5.26 6.50 -15.59
C PHE A 152 5.35 5.33 -16.59
N VAL A 153 4.61 5.41 -17.66
CA VAL A 153 4.66 4.51 -18.81
C VAL A 153 5.00 5.32 -20.06
N ARG A 154 5.69 4.70 -20.99
CA ARG A 154 5.96 5.29 -22.31
C ARG A 154 4.67 5.44 -23.10
N SER A 155 4.51 6.57 -23.74
CA SER A 155 3.39 6.90 -24.66
C SER A 155 3.68 6.38 -26.07
#